data_4bc5cf51cb5715b314030ca7a2215399
#
_entry.id   4bc5cf51cb5715b314030ca7a2215399
#
_cell.length_a   1.000
_cell.length_b   1.000
_cell.length_c   1.000
_cell.angle_alpha   90.00
_cell.angle_beta   90.00
_cell.angle_gamma   90.00
#
_symmetry.space_group_name_H-M   'P 1'
#
loop_
_entity.id
_entity.type
_entity.pdbx_description
1 polymer ?
#
loop_
_entity_poly.entity_id
_entity_poly.type
_entity_poly.pdbx_seq_one_letter_code
_entity_poly.pdbx_strand_id
1 'polypeptide(L)'
;MKRQPCDVANGQGQPANPDDRGCSRRKFLTTTVAATSVFAIVPRHVLGAGEIPPSERLNIAGIGVGGMGAGNLENLKEQNIVALCDVDHDYAAPTFKKYPRARLWTDYREMLTEQKDIDAVLIATPDHTHAVIAMAAMRAGKHVYLQKPLTHNVAEARTLARASAEHRVITQMGNQGHSAEGVRSLCEWIWDGAIGEIREVHAWCDLTYYPWGHAYWSSKYSERPSDTPAVPKSLNWDVWLGPAKDRPYHPAYHPGTWRCWWDFGCGMMGDRGAHTLDAAVWALKLGYPTRIEGTSCGGNADVHPISAMVTYQFPARGELPPVKLTWWEGLRAPWPDGLDTDLEMPREGGIIFHGSKGKIMANHIGGRPMLLPASLHRDYRRPAKTLPRIEGENHELDWVRACKAGKPAGSDFDYAGRLTEICLLGNIAKRTGFPLQWDGQMMKFTNTPEANRFVHAEYRKGWSL
;
A
#
# COMPACT_ATOMS: atom_id res chain seq x y z
N MET A 1 -32.96 -28.07 71.38
CA MET A 1 -33.98 -27.91 72.39
C MET A 1 -35.22 -27.41 71.69
N LYS A 2 -36.15 -28.30 71.55
CA LYS A 2 -37.57 -28.20 71.99
C LYS A 2 -38.35 -27.06 71.34
N ARG A 3 -39.13 -27.41 70.39
CA ARG A 3 -40.57 -27.90 70.43
C ARG A 3 -41.53 -26.75 70.14
N GLN A 4 -42.23 -26.96 69.07
CA GLN A 4 -43.68 -26.80 68.79
C GLN A 4 -44.62 -26.61 70.07
N PRO A 5 -45.92 -26.35 69.95
CA PRO A 5 -46.88 -26.46 68.84
C PRO A 5 -48.12 -25.49 68.93
N CYS A 6 -49.02 -25.65 67.89
CA CYS A 6 -50.51 -25.68 67.89
C CYS A 6 -51.25 -24.42 68.31
N ASP A 7 -52.45 -24.10 67.91
CA ASP A 7 -53.64 -24.79 67.33
C ASP A 7 -54.61 -23.74 66.75
N VAL A 8 -55.27 -24.09 65.65
CA VAL A 8 -56.73 -24.30 65.42
C VAL A 8 -57.72 -23.21 65.88
N ALA A 9 -58.52 -22.59 65.01
CA ALA A 9 -59.90 -22.92 64.72
C ALA A 9 -60.72 -21.83 64.03
N ASN A 10 -61.35 -22.23 62.95
CA ASN A 10 -62.79 -22.00 62.58
C ASN A 10 -63.39 -20.63 62.47
N GLY A 11 -64.06 -20.37 61.35
CA GLY A 11 -65.32 -19.78 61.30
C GLY A 11 -65.75 -19.00 60.04
N GLN A 12 -66.33 -19.69 59.10
CA GLN A 12 -67.52 -19.36 58.31
C GLN A 12 -67.74 -17.94 57.77
N GLY A 13 -68.07 -17.87 56.47
CA GLY A 13 -69.08 -16.89 55.98
C GLY A 13 -68.73 -16.28 54.61
N GLN A 14 -69.30 -16.83 53.55
CA GLN A 14 -69.45 -16.26 52.18
C GLN A 14 -70.15 -14.91 52.16
N PRO A 15 -70.26 -14.09 51.09
CA PRO A 15 -70.29 -14.52 49.68
C PRO A 15 -69.44 -13.68 48.66
N ALA A 16 -69.46 -14.18 47.47
CA ALA A 16 -68.78 -13.75 46.22
C ALA A 16 -69.08 -12.31 45.79
N ASN A 17 -68.06 -11.72 45.12
CA ASN A 17 -68.30 -10.66 44.14
C ASN A 17 -67.46 -10.96 42.86
N PRO A 18 -68.10 -10.87 41.68
CA PRO A 18 -67.52 -11.36 40.42
C PRO A 18 -66.83 -10.23 39.66
N ASP A 19 -65.56 -10.26 39.49
CA ASP A 19 -64.84 -9.61 38.36
C ASP A 19 -63.36 -9.99 38.35
N ASP A 20 -63.08 -11.26 38.24
CA ASP A 20 -61.76 -11.76 37.95
C ASP A 20 -61.74 -12.15 36.48
N ARG A 21 -61.52 -11.14 35.57
CA ARG A 21 -61.24 -11.38 34.19
C ARG A 21 -59.77 -11.74 34.05
N GLY A 22 -59.49 -12.98 34.33
CA GLY A 22 -58.19 -13.60 34.03
C GLY A 22 -57.82 -13.40 32.58
N CYS A 23 -56.74 -12.69 32.36
CA CYS A 23 -56.10 -12.54 31.04
C CYS A 23 -55.73 -13.92 30.53
N SER A 24 -56.49 -14.42 29.53
CA SER A 24 -56.28 -15.74 28.96
C SER A 24 -54.87 -15.83 28.36
N ARG A 25 -54.18 -16.96 28.56
CA ARG A 25 -52.89 -17.26 27.95
C ARG A 25 -52.85 -16.99 26.43
N ARG A 26 -53.98 -17.11 25.76
CA ARG A 26 -54.13 -16.77 24.33
C ARG A 26 -54.04 -15.27 24.05
N LYS A 27 -54.53 -14.39 24.90
CA LYS A 27 -54.42 -12.93 24.75
C LYS A 27 -53.01 -12.43 25.06
N PHE A 28 -52.30 -13.05 26.01
CA PHE A 28 -50.92 -12.74 26.32
C PHE A 28 -50.00 -13.09 25.13
N LEU A 29 -50.22 -14.27 24.52
CA LEU A 29 -49.40 -14.70 23.33
C LEU A 29 -49.69 -13.82 22.09
N THR A 30 -50.92 -13.36 21.85
CA THR A 30 -51.25 -12.47 20.76
C THR A 30 -50.70 -11.06 20.93
N THR A 31 -50.64 -10.55 22.18
CA THR A 31 -50.08 -9.20 22.46
C THR A 31 -48.52 -9.22 22.41
N THR A 32 -47.88 -10.32 22.81
CA THR A 32 -46.44 -10.50 22.78
C THR A 32 -45.92 -10.68 21.34
N VAL A 33 -46.69 -11.34 20.46
CA VAL A 33 -46.32 -11.53 19.03
C VAL A 33 -46.43 -10.21 18.26
N ALA A 34 -47.32 -9.28 18.62
CA ALA A 34 -47.42 -7.98 17.95
C ALA A 34 -46.30 -7.00 18.35
N ALA A 35 -45.64 -7.18 19.51
CA ALA A 35 -44.54 -6.33 19.98
C ALA A 35 -43.14 -6.82 19.53
N THR A 36 -43.01 -8.10 19.11
CA THR A 36 -41.71 -8.68 18.65
C THR A 36 -41.48 -8.60 17.16
N SER A 37 -42.42 -8.08 16.38
CA SER A 37 -42.27 -7.96 14.93
C SER A 37 -41.43 -6.76 14.47
N VAL A 38 -40.84 -5.96 15.39
CA VAL A 38 -40.02 -4.78 15.01
C VAL A 38 -38.51 -5.11 15.01
N PHE A 39 -38.08 -6.23 15.59
CA PHE A 39 -36.69 -6.67 15.57
C PHE A 39 -36.59 -8.15 15.15
N ALA A 40 -36.77 -8.44 13.86
CA ALA A 40 -36.36 -9.72 13.33
C ALA A 40 -34.81 -9.71 13.26
N ILE A 41 -34.15 -10.14 14.33
CA ILE A 41 -32.75 -10.55 14.26
C ILE A 41 -32.72 -11.81 13.37
N VAL A 42 -32.47 -11.64 12.07
CA VAL A 42 -32.27 -12.76 11.15
C VAL A 42 -30.96 -13.42 11.59
N PRO A 43 -30.98 -14.68 12.06
CA PRO A 43 -29.76 -15.36 12.45
C PRO A 43 -28.79 -15.43 11.27
N ARG A 44 -27.50 -15.29 11.55
CA ARG A 44 -26.39 -15.26 10.55
C ARG A 44 -26.41 -16.41 9.54
N HIS A 45 -26.95 -17.59 9.92
CA HIS A 45 -27.05 -18.78 9.04
C HIS A 45 -28.23 -18.72 8.03
N VAL A 46 -29.12 -17.73 8.12
CA VAL A 46 -30.24 -17.53 7.18
C VAL A 46 -29.83 -16.58 6.04
N LEU A 47 -28.76 -15.82 6.23
CA LEU A 47 -28.13 -15.02 5.18
C LEU A 47 -27.12 -15.90 4.47
N GLY A 48 -27.51 -16.59 3.41
CA GLY A 48 -26.75 -17.45 2.53
C GLY A 48 -25.31 -17.80 2.93
N ALA A 49 -24.97 -19.06 3.06
CA ALA A 49 -23.65 -19.52 3.48
C ALA A 49 -22.56 -18.90 2.58
N GLY A 50 -21.75 -17.98 3.13
CA GLY A 50 -20.55 -17.44 2.51
C GLY A 50 -20.51 -15.94 2.22
N GLU A 51 -21.61 -15.20 2.31
CA GLU A 51 -21.56 -13.74 2.11
C GLU A 51 -21.29 -12.97 3.40
N ILE A 52 -20.42 -11.94 3.30
CA ILE A 52 -20.17 -11.01 4.39
C ILE A 52 -21.45 -10.15 4.61
N PRO A 53 -22.04 -10.13 5.85
CA PRO A 53 -23.18 -9.28 6.11
C PRO A 53 -22.92 -7.80 5.75
N PRO A 54 -23.90 -7.07 5.23
CA PRO A 54 -23.70 -5.65 4.87
C PRO A 54 -23.14 -4.78 6.00
N SER A 55 -23.51 -5.06 7.24
CA SER A 55 -23.03 -4.35 8.44
C SER A 55 -21.57 -4.65 8.80
N GLU A 56 -21.00 -5.70 8.25
CA GLU A 56 -19.59 -6.06 8.44
C GLU A 56 -18.71 -5.62 7.27
N ARG A 57 -19.27 -5.02 6.22
CA ARG A 57 -18.53 -4.48 5.07
C ARG A 57 -18.07 -3.07 5.38
N LEU A 58 -16.82 -2.75 4.99
CA LEU A 58 -16.33 -1.37 5.02
C LEU A 58 -16.93 -0.57 3.87
N ASN A 59 -17.29 0.67 4.14
CA ASN A 59 -17.66 1.65 3.13
C ASN A 59 -16.38 2.27 2.57
N ILE A 60 -16.01 1.91 1.35
CA ILE A 60 -14.74 2.30 0.72
C ILE A 60 -14.98 3.37 -0.34
N ALA A 61 -14.16 4.43 -0.29
CA ALA A 61 -14.02 5.38 -1.38
C ALA A 61 -12.76 5.06 -2.20
N GLY A 62 -12.87 5.10 -3.53
CA GLY A 62 -11.72 5.02 -4.44
C GLY A 62 -11.36 6.40 -4.98
N ILE A 63 -10.07 6.77 -4.97
CA ILE A 63 -9.53 8.00 -5.55
C ILE A 63 -8.46 7.64 -6.58
N GLY A 64 -8.62 8.10 -7.82
CA GLY A 64 -7.78 7.69 -8.96
C GLY A 64 -8.17 6.30 -9.45
N VAL A 65 -9.35 6.18 -10.06
CA VAL A 65 -10.00 4.89 -10.34
C VAL A 65 -9.98 4.48 -11.83
N GLY A 66 -9.30 5.25 -12.67
CA GLY A 66 -9.19 4.96 -14.11
C GLY A 66 -8.14 3.89 -14.47
N GLY A 67 -7.12 3.70 -13.64
CA GLY A 67 -5.99 2.79 -13.91
C GLY A 67 -5.85 1.68 -12.87
N MET A 68 -4.74 1.67 -12.12
CA MET A 68 -4.46 0.68 -11.07
C MET A 68 -5.59 0.64 -10.02
N GLY A 69 -6.19 1.79 -9.72
CA GLY A 69 -7.31 1.86 -8.77
C GLY A 69 -8.50 1.01 -9.17
N ALA A 70 -8.78 0.84 -10.47
CA ALA A 70 -9.83 -0.06 -10.94
C ALA A 70 -9.54 -1.53 -10.56
N GLY A 71 -8.28 -1.96 -10.72
CA GLY A 71 -7.85 -3.30 -10.33
C GLY A 71 -7.90 -3.52 -8.80
N ASN A 72 -7.45 -2.54 -8.03
CA ASN A 72 -7.51 -2.61 -6.57
C ASN A 72 -8.97 -2.67 -6.06
N LEU A 73 -9.89 -1.89 -6.66
CA LEU A 73 -11.31 -1.95 -6.33
C LEU A 73 -11.95 -3.30 -6.67
N GLU A 74 -11.49 -3.98 -7.75
CA GLU A 74 -11.95 -5.33 -8.06
C GLU A 74 -11.61 -6.33 -6.96
N ASN A 75 -10.42 -6.21 -6.36
CA ASN A 75 -10.01 -7.03 -5.23
C ASN A 75 -10.82 -6.74 -3.96
N LEU A 76 -11.53 -5.61 -3.92
CA LEU A 76 -12.35 -5.13 -2.81
C LEU A 76 -13.87 -5.19 -3.09
N LYS A 77 -14.30 -5.82 -4.19
CA LYS A 77 -15.69 -5.86 -4.65
C LYS A 77 -16.70 -6.42 -3.63
N GLU A 78 -16.25 -7.19 -2.66
CA GLU A 78 -17.08 -7.72 -1.56
C GLU A 78 -17.34 -6.67 -0.47
N GLN A 79 -16.65 -5.54 -0.49
CA GLN A 79 -16.91 -4.41 0.38
C GLN A 79 -17.94 -3.47 -0.24
N ASN A 80 -18.39 -2.46 0.48
CA ASN A 80 -19.28 -1.44 -0.05
C ASN A 80 -18.47 -0.35 -0.74
N ILE A 81 -18.45 -0.29 -2.06
CA ILE A 81 -17.86 0.83 -2.79
C ILE A 81 -18.89 1.94 -2.86
N VAL A 82 -18.72 2.97 -2.00
CA VAL A 82 -19.73 4.02 -1.78
C VAL A 82 -19.40 5.33 -2.50
N ALA A 83 -18.14 5.56 -2.84
CA ALA A 83 -17.68 6.76 -3.53
C ALA A 83 -16.57 6.44 -4.53
N LEU A 84 -16.57 7.15 -5.67
CA LEU A 84 -15.52 7.10 -6.66
C LEU A 84 -15.13 8.53 -7.03
N CYS A 85 -13.84 8.84 -6.95
CA CYS A 85 -13.28 10.15 -7.25
C CYS A 85 -12.19 10.02 -8.33
N ASP A 86 -12.38 10.71 -9.43
CA ASP A 86 -11.34 10.83 -10.47
C ASP A 86 -11.46 12.19 -11.15
N VAL A 87 -10.32 12.76 -11.49
CA VAL A 87 -10.23 14.07 -12.16
C VAL A 87 -10.49 13.97 -13.67
N ASP A 88 -10.43 12.76 -14.25
CA ASP A 88 -10.73 12.48 -15.66
C ASP A 88 -11.89 11.48 -15.77
N HIS A 89 -13.07 12.01 -16.00
CA HIS A 89 -14.29 11.21 -16.04
C HIS A 89 -14.36 10.26 -17.24
N ASP A 90 -13.73 10.59 -18.37
CA ASP A 90 -13.68 9.68 -19.53
C ASP A 90 -12.72 8.51 -19.26
N TYR A 91 -11.57 8.78 -18.67
CA TYR A 91 -10.62 7.75 -18.29
C TYR A 91 -11.18 6.80 -17.21
N ALA A 92 -11.93 7.33 -16.26
CA ALA A 92 -12.55 6.57 -15.17
C ALA A 92 -13.91 5.93 -15.53
N ALA A 93 -14.50 6.26 -16.69
CA ALA A 93 -15.86 5.83 -17.07
C ALA A 93 -16.12 4.31 -16.95
N PRO A 94 -15.18 3.40 -17.31
CA PRO A 94 -15.40 1.96 -17.13
C PRO A 94 -15.63 1.58 -15.67
N THR A 95 -14.87 2.19 -14.74
CA THR A 95 -15.01 1.94 -13.30
C THR A 95 -16.31 2.54 -12.75
N PHE A 96 -16.68 3.74 -13.18
CA PHE A 96 -17.97 4.36 -12.83
C PHE A 96 -19.16 3.49 -13.23
N LYS A 97 -19.13 2.92 -14.42
CA LYS A 97 -20.15 1.96 -14.89
C LYS A 97 -20.23 0.70 -14.03
N LYS A 98 -19.09 0.23 -13.54
CA LYS A 98 -19.01 -1.00 -12.74
C LYS A 98 -19.62 -0.85 -11.35
N TYR A 99 -19.57 0.35 -10.77
CA TYR A 99 -20.09 0.65 -9.44
C TYR A 99 -21.19 1.72 -9.48
N PRO A 100 -22.36 1.44 -10.09
CA PRO A 100 -23.40 2.45 -10.40
C PRO A 100 -24.07 3.02 -9.14
N ARG A 101 -23.85 2.44 -7.96
CA ARG A 101 -24.40 2.92 -6.69
C ARG A 101 -23.43 3.85 -5.95
N ALA A 102 -22.17 3.93 -6.38
CA ALA A 102 -21.19 4.82 -5.80
C ALA A 102 -21.46 6.27 -6.21
N ARG A 103 -21.37 7.21 -5.27
CA ARG A 103 -21.43 8.64 -5.60
C ARG A 103 -20.14 9.05 -6.31
N LEU A 104 -20.26 9.82 -7.39
CA LEU A 104 -19.14 10.26 -8.22
C LEU A 104 -18.67 11.64 -7.79
N TRP A 105 -17.33 11.81 -7.77
CA TRP A 105 -16.65 13.02 -7.34
C TRP A 105 -15.50 13.33 -8.30
N THR A 106 -15.19 14.62 -8.47
CA THR A 106 -14.01 15.08 -9.21
C THR A 106 -12.88 15.51 -8.27
N ASP A 107 -13.25 16.07 -7.11
CA ASP A 107 -12.31 16.55 -6.09
C ASP A 107 -12.47 15.76 -4.79
N TYR A 108 -11.39 15.12 -4.35
CA TYR A 108 -11.36 14.34 -3.12
C TYR A 108 -11.63 15.19 -1.86
N ARG A 109 -11.34 16.49 -1.90
CA ARG A 109 -11.56 17.41 -0.78
C ARG A 109 -13.06 17.60 -0.53
N GLU A 110 -13.82 17.77 -1.60
CA GLU A 110 -15.29 17.82 -1.55
C GLU A 110 -15.86 16.49 -1.07
N MET A 111 -15.39 15.38 -1.65
CA MET A 111 -15.80 14.03 -1.25
C MET A 111 -15.65 13.79 0.25
N LEU A 112 -14.47 14.05 0.81
CA LEU A 112 -14.18 13.83 2.24
C LEU A 112 -14.97 14.79 3.14
N THR A 113 -15.30 15.98 2.62
CA THR A 113 -16.08 16.99 3.37
C THR A 113 -17.56 16.66 3.39
N GLU A 114 -18.14 16.17 2.29
CA GLU A 114 -19.58 15.98 2.16
C GLU A 114 -20.05 14.56 2.46
N GLN A 115 -19.27 13.53 2.09
CA GLN A 115 -19.68 12.13 2.24
C GLN A 115 -19.13 11.53 3.53
N LYS A 116 -19.98 11.46 4.57
CA LYS A 116 -19.58 11.08 5.94
C LYS A 116 -19.56 9.57 6.19
N ASP A 117 -20.28 8.79 5.39
CA ASP A 117 -20.41 7.34 5.51
C ASP A 117 -19.18 6.54 5.01
N ILE A 118 -18.12 7.20 4.56
CA ILE A 118 -16.86 6.56 4.18
C ILE A 118 -16.12 6.10 5.44
N ASP A 119 -15.68 4.84 5.47
CA ASP A 119 -14.83 4.26 6.53
C ASP A 119 -13.36 4.28 6.12
N ALA A 120 -13.09 4.02 4.86
CA ALA A 120 -11.74 3.77 4.34
C ALA A 120 -11.57 4.31 2.91
N VAL A 121 -10.34 4.72 2.57
CA VAL A 121 -10.02 5.34 1.29
C VAL A 121 -8.90 4.56 0.60
N LEU A 122 -9.16 4.15 -0.65
CA LEU A 122 -8.16 3.61 -1.56
C LEU A 122 -7.68 4.71 -2.50
N ILE A 123 -6.36 4.97 -2.53
CA ILE A 123 -5.74 6.03 -3.30
C ILE A 123 -4.79 5.42 -4.34
N ALA A 124 -5.03 5.70 -5.62
CA ALA A 124 -4.23 5.20 -6.74
C ALA A 124 -4.03 6.27 -7.83
N THR A 125 -3.76 7.47 -7.38
CA THR A 125 -3.45 8.66 -8.21
C THR A 125 -1.97 8.67 -8.64
N PRO A 126 -1.49 9.66 -9.44
CA PRO A 126 -0.06 9.85 -9.65
C PRO A 126 0.71 10.18 -8.36
N ASP A 127 1.99 9.78 -8.29
CA ASP A 127 2.82 9.79 -7.07
C ASP A 127 2.86 11.16 -6.36
N HIS A 128 2.89 12.26 -7.13
CA HIS A 128 2.99 13.63 -6.58
C HIS A 128 1.77 14.07 -5.76
N THR A 129 0.62 13.41 -5.93
CA THR A 129 -0.61 13.72 -5.18
C THR A 129 -0.86 12.79 -4.00
N HIS A 130 -0.10 11.71 -3.88
CA HIS A 130 -0.28 10.70 -2.84
C HIS A 130 -0.33 11.30 -1.44
N ALA A 131 0.66 12.12 -1.09
CA ALA A 131 0.83 12.62 0.26
C ALA A 131 -0.33 13.52 0.70
N VAL A 132 -0.73 14.48 -0.14
CA VAL A 132 -1.80 15.44 0.20
C VAL A 132 -3.16 14.76 0.33
N ILE A 133 -3.44 13.77 -0.52
CA ILE A 133 -4.70 13.01 -0.47
C ILE A 133 -4.73 12.10 0.77
N ALA A 134 -3.65 11.36 1.02
CA ALA A 134 -3.56 10.47 2.19
C ALA A 134 -3.64 11.25 3.50
N MET A 135 -2.97 12.40 3.60
CA MET A 135 -3.05 13.27 4.77
C MET A 135 -4.48 13.77 5.00
N ALA A 136 -5.19 14.20 3.95
CA ALA A 136 -6.58 14.65 4.06
C ALA A 136 -7.50 13.53 4.53
N ALA A 137 -7.32 12.30 4.02
CA ALA A 137 -8.08 11.13 4.44
C ALA A 137 -7.81 10.78 5.93
N MET A 138 -6.53 10.78 6.36
CA MET A 138 -6.16 10.51 7.76
C MET A 138 -6.69 11.56 8.72
N ARG A 139 -6.64 12.85 8.36
CA ARG A 139 -7.26 13.95 9.14
C ARG A 139 -8.78 13.81 9.26
N ALA A 140 -9.42 13.24 8.25
CA ALA A 140 -10.84 12.90 8.30
C ALA A 140 -11.13 11.59 9.08
N GLY A 141 -10.11 10.98 9.70
CA GLY A 141 -10.24 9.75 10.48
C GLY A 141 -10.48 8.50 9.63
N LYS A 142 -10.12 8.51 8.33
CA LYS A 142 -10.36 7.39 7.43
C LYS A 142 -9.14 6.48 7.37
N HIS A 143 -9.36 5.16 7.32
CA HIS A 143 -8.30 4.19 7.01
C HIS A 143 -7.81 4.39 5.57
N VAL A 144 -6.53 4.12 5.30
CA VAL A 144 -5.92 4.45 4.00
C VAL A 144 -5.18 3.26 3.41
N TYR A 145 -5.55 2.89 2.19
CA TYR A 145 -4.72 2.10 1.28
C TYR A 145 -4.15 3.06 0.23
N LEU A 146 -2.84 3.16 0.12
CA LEU A 146 -2.17 4.10 -0.77
C LEU A 146 -1.23 3.36 -1.72
N GLN A 147 -1.39 3.56 -3.02
CA GLN A 147 -0.50 2.94 -4.01
C GLN A 147 0.96 3.34 -3.80
N LYS A 148 1.85 2.47 -4.30
CA LYS A 148 3.32 2.65 -4.25
C LYS A 148 3.80 3.60 -5.39
N PRO A 149 4.94 4.30 -5.16
CA PRO A 149 5.58 4.48 -3.87
C PRO A 149 4.73 5.31 -2.92
N LEU A 150 4.96 5.22 -1.61
CA LEU A 150 4.10 5.91 -0.64
C LEU A 150 3.96 7.39 -0.93
N THR A 151 5.05 8.05 -1.29
CA THR A 151 5.11 9.50 -1.53
C THR A 151 6.12 9.87 -2.59
N HIS A 152 6.11 11.15 -2.98
CA HIS A 152 6.95 11.72 -4.01
C HIS A 152 8.29 12.29 -3.48
N ASN A 153 8.37 12.63 -2.19
CA ASN A 153 9.61 13.05 -1.53
C ASN A 153 9.75 12.46 -0.12
N VAL A 154 10.97 12.52 0.43
CA VAL A 154 11.34 11.88 1.70
C VAL A 154 10.57 12.46 2.88
N ALA A 155 10.42 13.78 2.94
CA ALA A 155 9.72 14.45 4.05
C ALA A 155 8.25 14.05 4.13
N GLU A 156 7.60 13.89 2.98
CA GLU A 156 6.22 13.38 2.91
C GLU A 156 6.11 11.97 3.51
N ALA A 157 7.02 11.05 3.16
CA ALA A 157 7.00 9.68 3.65
C ALA A 157 7.04 9.62 5.18
N ARG A 158 7.95 10.36 5.79
CA ARG A 158 8.05 10.45 7.26
C ARG A 158 6.86 11.16 7.88
N THR A 159 6.30 12.16 7.20
CA THR A 159 5.13 12.88 7.69
C THR A 159 3.89 11.98 7.68
N LEU A 160 3.67 11.18 6.63
CA LEU A 160 2.55 10.23 6.58
C LEU A 160 2.70 9.10 7.62
N ALA A 161 3.92 8.60 7.84
CA ALA A 161 4.17 7.59 8.87
C ALA A 161 3.80 8.10 10.27
N ARG A 162 4.19 9.35 10.61
CA ARG A 162 3.79 9.97 11.89
C ARG A 162 2.29 10.22 11.97
N ALA A 163 1.70 10.78 10.91
CA ALA A 163 0.28 11.11 10.87
C ALA A 163 -0.60 9.87 11.02
N SER A 164 -0.22 8.70 10.48
CA SER A 164 -0.97 7.47 10.64
C SER A 164 -1.09 7.05 12.11
N ALA A 165 -0.02 7.21 12.88
CA ALA A 165 -0.02 6.94 14.32
C ALA A 165 -0.80 8.02 15.11
N GLU A 166 -0.61 9.30 14.79
CA GLU A 166 -1.31 10.42 15.43
C GLU A 166 -2.83 10.34 15.27
N HIS A 167 -3.30 10.06 14.05
CA HIS A 167 -4.72 9.91 13.74
C HIS A 167 -5.28 8.51 14.07
N ARG A 168 -4.44 7.55 14.48
CA ARG A 168 -4.83 6.18 14.86
C ARG A 168 -5.63 5.47 13.76
N VAL A 169 -5.23 5.66 12.51
CA VAL A 169 -5.86 5.02 11.35
C VAL A 169 -5.01 3.84 10.86
N ILE A 170 -5.68 2.83 10.34
CA ILE A 170 -4.99 1.68 9.73
C ILE A 170 -4.60 2.05 8.31
N THR A 171 -3.34 1.80 7.98
CA THR A 171 -2.75 2.16 6.70
C THR A 171 -2.09 0.95 6.04
N GLN A 172 -2.01 0.95 4.70
CA GLN A 172 -1.23 0.00 3.93
C GLN A 172 -0.77 0.63 2.62
N MET A 173 0.49 0.41 2.25
CA MET A 173 1.00 0.77 0.93
C MET A 173 0.72 -0.36 -0.08
N GLY A 174 0.47 -0.02 -1.33
CA GLY A 174 0.14 -0.94 -2.42
C GLY A 174 1.34 -1.67 -3.04
N ASN A 175 2.32 -2.14 -2.25
CA ASN A 175 3.38 -3.05 -2.70
C ASN A 175 2.92 -4.51 -2.55
N GLN A 176 2.04 -4.96 -3.43
CA GLN A 176 1.28 -6.23 -3.32
C GLN A 176 2.15 -7.47 -3.07
N GLY A 177 3.38 -7.49 -3.60
CA GLY A 177 4.35 -8.55 -3.35
C GLY A 177 4.58 -8.85 -1.87
N HIS A 178 4.41 -7.85 -0.99
CA HIS A 178 4.53 -8.00 0.46
C HIS A 178 3.57 -9.05 1.05
N SER A 179 2.42 -9.30 0.43
CA SER A 179 1.45 -10.32 0.83
C SER A 179 1.71 -11.70 0.22
N ALA A 180 2.63 -11.82 -0.75
CA ALA A 180 2.89 -13.06 -1.46
C ALA A 180 3.62 -14.12 -0.59
N GLU A 181 3.34 -15.39 -0.85
CA GLU A 181 4.01 -16.54 -0.21
C GLU A 181 5.53 -16.51 -0.44
N GLY A 182 5.94 -16.12 -1.65
CA GLY A 182 7.35 -16.17 -2.04
C GLY A 182 8.25 -15.25 -1.19
N VAL A 183 7.86 -13.98 -0.98
CA VAL A 183 8.67 -13.06 -0.16
C VAL A 183 8.73 -13.50 1.30
N ARG A 184 7.64 -14.07 1.84
CA ARG A 184 7.61 -14.61 3.20
C ARG A 184 8.57 -15.79 3.34
N SER A 185 8.53 -16.72 2.40
CA SER A 185 9.45 -17.85 2.35
C SER A 185 10.90 -17.39 2.22
N LEU A 186 11.17 -16.38 1.38
CA LEU A 186 12.49 -15.77 1.25
C LEU A 186 12.99 -15.22 2.59
N CYS A 187 12.18 -14.47 3.31
CA CYS A 187 12.51 -13.94 4.62
C CYS A 187 12.81 -15.08 5.62
N GLU A 188 11.95 -16.07 5.68
CA GLU A 188 12.11 -17.23 6.57
C GLU A 188 13.39 -18.01 6.29
N TRP A 189 13.73 -18.24 5.01
CA TRP A 189 14.98 -18.94 4.64
C TRP A 189 16.22 -18.13 5.01
N ILE A 190 16.19 -16.80 4.83
CA ILE A 190 17.29 -15.92 5.26
C ILE A 190 17.44 -15.97 6.78
N TRP A 191 16.35 -15.90 7.53
CA TRP A 191 16.37 -15.93 9.01
C TRP A 191 16.77 -17.30 9.58
N ASP A 192 16.49 -18.37 8.85
CA ASP A 192 16.97 -19.73 9.17
C ASP A 192 18.47 -19.95 8.81
N GLY A 193 19.09 -18.95 8.15
CA GLY A 193 20.51 -19.01 7.81
C GLY A 193 20.82 -19.84 6.56
N ALA A 194 19.87 -20.06 5.67
CA ALA A 194 20.03 -20.87 4.45
C ALA A 194 21.27 -20.53 3.62
N ILE A 195 21.65 -19.26 3.58
CA ILE A 195 22.82 -18.77 2.84
C ILE A 195 23.90 -18.12 3.74
N GLY A 196 23.74 -18.17 5.06
CA GLY A 196 24.67 -17.58 6.02
C GLY A 196 24.61 -16.05 6.07
N GLU A 197 25.71 -15.40 6.44
CA GLU A 197 25.80 -13.92 6.51
C GLU A 197 25.67 -13.27 5.13
N ILE A 198 24.81 -12.24 5.04
CA ILE A 198 24.56 -11.49 3.81
C ILE A 198 25.19 -10.11 3.93
N ARG A 199 26.12 -9.79 3.02
CA ARG A 199 26.82 -8.51 2.95
C ARG A 199 26.61 -7.75 1.65
N GLU A 200 26.05 -8.41 0.63
CA GLU A 200 25.80 -7.83 -0.68
C GLU A 200 24.46 -8.27 -1.23
N VAL A 201 23.74 -7.31 -1.85
CA VAL A 201 22.47 -7.53 -2.52
C VAL A 201 22.49 -6.79 -3.86
N HIS A 202 22.06 -7.46 -4.92
CA HIS A 202 21.78 -6.83 -6.21
C HIS A 202 20.27 -6.92 -6.49
N ALA A 203 19.67 -5.78 -6.79
CA ALA A 203 18.29 -5.69 -7.23
C ALA A 203 18.25 -4.98 -8.59
N TRP A 204 17.36 -5.37 -9.49
CA TRP A 204 17.30 -4.78 -10.82
C TRP A 204 15.90 -4.68 -11.37
N CYS A 205 15.76 -3.77 -12.35
CA CYS A 205 14.66 -3.69 -13.28
C CYS A 205 15.22 -3.37 -14.67
N ASP A 206 15.04 -4.25 -15.66
CA ASP A 206 15.53 -4.07 -17.03
C ASP A 206 14.56 -3.31 -17.93
N LEU A 207 13.50 -2.76 -17.36
CA LEU A 207 12.54 -1.88 -18.04
C LEU A 207 12.99 -0.42 -17.97
N THR A 208 12.55 0.35 -18.96
CA THR A 208 12.77 1.81 -19.05
C THR A 208 11.47 2.51 -19.41
N TYR A 209 11.38 3.83 -19.19
CA TYR A 209 10.25 4.62 -19.68
C TYR A 209 10.47 5.19 -21.07
N TYR A 210 11.72 5.39 -21.46
CA TYR A 210 12.08 5.99 -22.73
C TYR A 210 13.42 5.37 -23.22
N PRO A 211 13.64 5.21 -24.52
CA PRO A 211 12.66 5.29 -25.61
C PRO A 211 11.85 3.99 -25.76
N TRP A 212 12.30 2.89 -25.13
CA TRP A 212 11.70 1.55 -25.18
C TRP A 212 11.12 1.21 -23.81
N GLY A 213 9.92 1.50 -23.59
CA GLY A 213 9.32 1.23 -22.30
C GLY A 213 8.33 0.09 -22.34
N HIS A 214 7.68 -0.09 -21.24
CA HIS A 214 6.52 -0.96 -21.11
C HIS A 214 5.37 -0.41 -21.97
N ALA A 215 4.58 -1.28 -22.61
CA ALA A 215 3.49 -0.90 -23.50
C ALA A 215 2.45 0.03 -22.84
N TYR A 216 2.33 -0.02 -21.54
CA TYR A 216 1.34 0.72 -20.75
C TYR A 216 1.74 2.17 -20.44
N TRP A 217 3.04 2.42 -20.14
CA TRP A 217 3.48 3.68 -19.55
C TRP A 217 4.82 4.17 -20.13
N SER A 218 5.23 3.62 -21.24
CA SER A 218 6.40 4.17 -21.93
C SER A 218 6.11 5.55 -22.52
N SER A 219 7.06 6.44 -22.37
CA SER A 219 7.00 7.78 -22.95
C SER A 219 7.83 7.84 -24.23
N LYS A 220 7.31 8.51 -25.25
CA LYS A 220 8.10 8.90 -26.42
C LYS A 220 8.80 10.25 -26.24
N TYR A 221 8.55 10.93 -25.12
CA TYR A 221 9.12 12.24 -24.83
C TYR A 221 10.34 12.09 -23.93
N SER A 222 11.46 12.64 -24.36
CA SER A 222 12.73 12.73 -23.61
C SER A 222 12.98 14.11 -23.01
N GLU A 223 12.12 15.09 -23.35
CA GLU A 223 12.20 16.46 -22.89
C GLU A 223 10.80 17.07 -22.83
N ARG A 224 10.68 18.21 -22.16
CA ARG A 224 9.40 18.91 -21.98
C ARG A 224 8.81 19.29 -23.34
N PRO A 225 7.53 18.94 -23.61
CA PRO A 225 6.83 19.41 -24.81
C PRO A 225 6.74 20.92 -24.87
N SER A 226 6.87 21.47 -26.06
CA SER A 226 6.79 22.93 -26.31
C SER A 226 5.38 23.40 -26.68
N ASP A 227 4.54 22.50 -27.18
CA ASP A 227 3.14 22.81 -27.52
C ASP A 227 2.23 22.73 -26.29
N THR A 228 1.12 23.42 -26.37
CA THR A 228 0.14 23.54 -25.28
C THR A 228 -1.27 23.23 -25.77
N PRO A 229 -1.62 21.96 -25.99
CA PRO A 229 -2.94 21.58 -26.44
C PRO A 229 -4.00 21.93 -25.39
N ALA A 230 -5.25 22.07 -25.83
CA ALA A 230 -6.37 22.35 -24.96
C ALA A 230 -6.58 21.21 -23.96
N VAL A 231 -6.95 21.54 -22.73
CA VAL A 231 -7.33 20.55 -21.71
C VAL A 231 -8.61 19.83 -22.17
N PRO A 232 -8.65 18.50 -22.15
CA PRO A 232 -9.89 17.74 -22.40
C PRO A 232 -11.02 18.18 -21.47
N LYS A 233 -12.24 18.23 -21.97
CA LYS A 233 -13.41 18.67 -21.17
C LYS A 233 -13.70 17.74 -19.98
N SER A 234 -13.32 16.48 -20.08
CA SER A 234 -13.49 15.46 -19.04
C SER A 234 -12.46 15.57 -17.90
N LEU A 235 -11.39 16.34 -18.10
CA LEU A 235 -10.24 16.41 -17.19
C LEU A 235 -10.21 17.73 -16.39
N ASN A 236 -10.20 17.62 -15.08
CA ASN A 236 -9.87 18.76 -14.21
C ASN A 236 -8.34 18.81 -14.03
N TRP A 237 -7.67 19.60 -14.91
CA TRP A 237 -6.23 19.70 -14.93
C TRP A 237 -5.63 20.35 -13.67
N ASP A 238 -6.34 21.31 -13.06
CA ASP A 238 -5.89 21.96 -11.82
C ASP A 238 -5.81 21.00 -10.64
N VAL A 239 -6.84 20.15 -10.47
CA VAL A 239 -6.85 19.14 -9.42
C VAL A 239 -5.86 17.99 -9.74
N TRP A 240 -5.67 17.66 -11.04
CA TRP A 240 -4.65 16.69 -11.45
C TRP A 240 -3.23 17.17 -11.12
N LEU A 241 -2.90 18.45 -11.38
CA LEU A 241 -1.61 19.04 -10.99
C LEU A 241 -1.39 19.00 -9.49
N GLY A 242 -2.45 19.11 -8.72
CA GLY A 242 -2.36 19.03 -7.26
C GLY A 242 -1.30 19.96 -6.69
N PRO A 243 -0.35 19.47 -5.86
CA PRO A 243 0.71 20.28 -5.27
C PRO A 243 1.88 20.60 -6.22
N ALA A 244 1.92 20.00 -7.42
CA ALA A 244 3.01 20.24 -8.38
C ALA A 244 2.99 21.66 -8.93
N LYS A 245 4.14 22.12 -9.43
CA LYS A 245 4.27 23.46 -10.04
C LYS A 245 3.35 23.61 -11.25
N ASP A 246 2.78 24.80 -11.43
CA ASP A 246 1.91 25.11 -12.55
C ASP A 246 2.60 24.83 -13.89
N ARG A 247 1.88 24.13 -14.77
CA ARG A 247 2.27 23.94 -16.16
C ARG A 247 1.05 23.68 -17.04
N PRO A 248 1.14 24.01 -18.34
CA PRO A 248 0.11 23.66 -19.31
C PRO A 248 -0.12 22.15 -19.40
N TYR A 249 -1.35 21.77 -19.70
CA TYR A 249 -1.68 20.38 -19.99
C TYR A 249 -0.93 19.88 -21.25
N HIS A 250 -0.54 18.63 -21.20
CA HIS A 250 -0.08 17.91 -22.37
C HIS A 250 -0.33 16.39 -22.20
N PRO A 251 -0.67 15.64 -23.29
CA PRO A 251 -0.87 14.18 -23.19
C PRO A 251 0.42 13.40 -22.89
N ALA A 252 1.58 14.04 -22.88
CA ALA A 252 2.82 13.48 -22.36
C ALA A 252 2.81 13.28 -20.85
N TYR A 253 1.89 13.91 -20.12
CA TYR A 253 1.80 13.81 -18.66
C TYR A 253 0.68 12.88 -18.20
N HIS A 254 -0.47 12.93 -18.84
CA HIS A 254 -1.67 12.18 -18.46
C HIS A 254 -2.23 11.42 -19.70
N PRO A 255 -2.80 10.21 -19.52
CA PRO A 255 -3.10 9.54 -18.23
C PRO A 255 -2.00 8.63 -17.69
N GLY A 256 -1.04 8.14 -18.45
CA GLY A 256 -0.15 7.06 -18.02
C GLY A 256 1.34 7.41 -17.92
N THR A 257 1.80 8.41 -18.66
CA THR A 257 3.22 8.71 -18.85
C THR A 257 3.82 9.65 -17.82
N TRP A 258 3.06 10.07 -16.83
CA TRP A 258 3.51 10.93 -15.72
C TRP A 258 4.71 10.34 -14.94
N ARG A 259 4.88 9.03 -14.94
CA ARG A 259 5.92 8.32 -14.18
C ARG A 259 7.34 8.70 -14.57
N CYS A 260 7.58 9.06 -15.83
CA CYS A 260 8.91 9.43 -16.31
C CYS A 260 9.31 10.88 -15.97
N TRP A 261 8.40 11.71 -15.47
CA TRP A 261 8.64 13.13 -15.18
C TRP A 261 8.96 13.35 -13.71
N TRP A 262 10.09 14.00 -13.42
CA TRP A 262 10.49 14.30 -12.03
C TRP A 262 9.44 15.04 -11.21
N ASP A 263 8.59 15.85 -11.84
CA ASP A 263 7.57 16.63 -11.13
C ASP A 263 6.32 15.80 -10.75
N PHE A 264 6.12 14.62 -11.33
CA PHE A 264 4.88 13.84 -11.18
C PHE A 264 5.09 12.41 -10.70
N GLY A 265 6.25 11.83 -11.02
CA GLY A 265 6.54 10.44 -10.72
C GLY A 265 7.93 10.22 -10.13
N CYS A 266 8.10 9.06 -9.53
CA CYS A 266 9.34 8.64 -8.88
C CYS A 266 10.22 7.72 -9.75
N GLY A 267 9.96 7.65 -11.06
CA GLY A 267 10.72 6.83 -11.99
C GLY A 267 10.68 5.33 -11.67
N MET A 268 11.57 4.56 -12.30
CA MET A 268 11.66 3.11 -12.07
C MET A 268 11.99 2.76 -10.61
N MET A 269 12.76 3.61 -9.93
CA MET A 269 13.07 3.40 -8.52
C MET A 269 11.81 3.44 -7.65
N GLY A 270 10.88 4.37 -7.90
CA GLY A 270 9.60 4.41 -7.21
C GLY A 270 8.62 3.34 -7.70
N ASP A 271 8.57 3.13 -9.02
CA ASP A 271 7.61 2.19 -9.62
C ASP A 271 7.98 0.72 -9.37
N ARG A 272 9.19 0.30 -9.72
CA ARG A 272 9.68 -1.08 -9.58
C ARG A 272 10.52 -1.29 -8.33
N GLY A 273 11.32 -0.29 -7.95
CA GLY A 273 12.16 -0.38 -6.75
C GLY A 273 11.34 -0.58 -5.47
N ALA A 274 10.20 0.06 -5.33
CA ALA A 274 9.30 -0.14 -4.18
C ALA A 274 8.80 -1.60 -4.03
N HIS A 275 8.74 -2.36 -5.11
CA HIS A 275 8.44 -3.79 -5.07
C HIS A 275 9.69 -4.64 -4.82
N THR A 276 10.78 -4.36 -5.56
CA THR A 276 11.95 -5.24 -5.57
C THR A 276 12.79 -5.08 -4.31
N LEU A 277 12.94 -3.85 -3.79
CA LEU A 277 13.70 -3.58 -2.57
C LEU A 277 12.95 -4.02 -1.30
N ASP A 278 11.63 -4.20 -1.37
CA ASP A 278 10.80 -4.69 -0.27
C ASP A 278 11.38 -5.97 0.37
N ALA A 279 11.74 -6.95 -0.46
CA ALA A 279 12.33 -8.20 0.00
C ALA A 279 13.65 -7.98 0.81
N ALA A 280 14.50 -7.04 0.37
CA ALA A 280 15.76 -6.73 1.08
C ALA A 280 15.49 -5.96 2.38
N VAL A 281 14.60 -4.97 2.33
CA VAL A 281 14.25 -4.15 3.50
C VAL A 281 13.67 -5.04 4.60
N TRP A 282 12.78 -5.97 4.23
CA TRP A 282 12.15 -6.88 5.19
C TRP A 282 13.10 -7.94 5.72
N ALA A 283 13.69 -8.73 4.80
CA ALA A 283 14.51 -9.87 5.18
C ALA A 283 15.77 -9.47 5.98
N LEU A 284 16.38 -8.35 5.62
CA LEU A 284 17.61 -7.85 6.25
C LEU A 284 17.37 -6.78 7.31
N LYS A 285 16.12 -6.44 7.60
CA LYS A 285 15.73 -5.41 8.58
C LYS A 285 16.48 -4.09 8.32
N LEU A 286 16.51 -3.65 7.05
CA LEU A 286 17.26 -2.46 6.68
C LEU A 286 16.66 -1.20 7.29
N GLY A 287 17.51 -0.39 7.90
CA GLY A 287 17.19 0.95 8.36
C GLY A 287 17.58 2.00 7.32
N TYR A 288 18.14 3.13 7.81
CA TYR A 288 18.63 4.18 6.91
C TYR A 288 20.02 3.81 6.35
N PRO A 289 20.27 4.02 5.04
CA PRO A 289 21.61 3.95 4.51
C PRO A 289 22.44 5.12 5.05
N THR A 290 23.75 4.93 5.17
CA THR A 290 24.67 6.00 5.56
C THR A 290 25.33 6.68 4.37
N ARG A 291 25.42 5.98 3.22
CA ARG A 291 26.01 6.47 1.97
C ARG A 291 25.21 5.96 0.80
N ILE A 292 24.97 6.85 -0.18
CA ILE A 292 24.30 6.53 -1.42
C ILE A 292 25.11 7.11 -2.57
N GLU A 293 25.33 6.33 -3.63
CA GLU A 293 26.02 6.75 -4.85
C GLU A 293 25.16 6.38 -6.06
N GLY A 294 24.98 7.33 -6.98
CA GLY A 294 24.21 7.10 -8.19
C GLY A 294 24.99 7.51 -9.44
N THR A 295 24.93 6.68 -10.47
CA THR A 295 25.33 7.04 -11.84
C THR A 295 24.14 6.80 -12.75
N SER A 296 23.96 7.65 -13.76
CA SER A 296 22.82 7.55 -14.66
C SER A 296 23.17 8.02 -16.08
N CYS A 297 22.36 7.59 -17.03
CA CYS A 297 22.49 7.92 -18.44
C CYS A 297 21.14 8.23 -19.06
N GLY A 298 21.07 9.23 -19.94
CA GLY A 298 19.88 9.54 -20.75
C GLY A 298 18.76 10.27 -20.01
N GLY A 299 19.04 10.87 -18.87
CA GLY A 299 18.10 11.75 -18.15
C GLY A 299 18.46 13.22 -18.31
N ASN A 300 17.56 14.10 -17.84
CA ASN A 300 17.77 15.55 -17.78
C ASN A 300 17.03 16.15 -16.57
N ALA A 301 16.85 17.48 -16.58
CA ALA A 301 16.19 18.20 -15.48
C ALA A 301 14.68 17.87 -15.35
N ASP A 302 14.03 17.43 -16.42
CA ASP A 302 12.59 17.16 -16.48
C ASP A 302 12.25 15.67 -16.42
N VAL A 303 13.11 14.79 -16.97
CA VAL A 303 12.83 13.38 -17.23
C VAL A 303 13.82 12.47 -16.50
N HIS A 304 13.31 11.37 -15.93
CA HIS A 304 14.14 10.32 -15.34
C HIS A 304 15.10 9.69 -16.34
N PRO A 305 16.27 9.18 -15.90
CA PRO A 305 17.25 8.56 -16.78
C PRO A 305 16.72 7.27 -17.44
N ILE A 306 17.32 6.93 -18.60
CA ILE A 306 17.06 5.66 -19.30
C ILE A 306 17.61 4.50 -18.50
N SER A 307 18.83 4.66 -17.96
CA SER A 307 19.46 3.67 -17.11
C SER A 307 20.21 4.31 -15.95
N ALA A 308 20.34 3.56 -14.87
CA ALA A 308 21.08 4.01 -13.69
C ALA A 308 21.60 2.82 -12.89
N MET A 309 22.64 3.09 -12.12
CA MET A 309 23.10 2.22 -11.04
C MET A 309 23.14 3.04 -9.75
N VAL A 310 22.53 2.52 -8.69
CA VAL A 310 22.56 3.16 -7.37
C VAL A 310 23.06 2.18 -6.33
N THR A 311 24.09 2.57 -5.59
CA THR A 311 24.66 1.77 -4.50
C THR A 311 24.36 2.42 -3.15
N TYR A 312 23.90 1.62 -2.23
CA TYR A 312 23.61 2.00 -0.84
C TYR A 312 24.55 1.25 0.10
N GLN A 313 25.04 1.94 1.14
CA GLN A 313 25.74 1.34 2.25
C GLN A 313 24.85 1.41 3.49
N PHE A 314 24.48 0.25 4.01
CA PHE A 314 23.73 0.14 5.27
C PHE A 314 24.67 -0.26 6.40
N PRO A 315 24.58 0.37 7.57
CA PRO A 315 25.42 0.03 8.73
C PRO A 315 25.04 -1.34 9.29
N ALA A 316 25.84 -1.84 10.20
CA ALA A 316 25.48 -3.01 11.02
C ALA A 316 24.17 -2.76 11.79
N ARG A 317 23.36 -3.82 11.97
CA ARG A 317 22.05 -3.77 12.65
C ARG A 317 22.02 -4.85 13.73
N GLY A 318 22.40 -4.49 14.95
CA GLY A 318 22.66 -5.47 16.01
C GLY A 318 23.76 -6.46 15.60
N GLU A 319 23.45 -7.75 15.58
CA GLU A 319 24.37 -8.81 15.14
C GLU A 319 24.43 -8.97 13.61
N LEU A 320 23.55 -8.31 12.86
CA LEU A 320 23.57 -8.40 11.40
C LEU A 320 24.67 -7.50 10.82
N PRO A 321 25.47 -8.03 9.86
CA PRO A 321 26.59 -7.29 9.27
C PRO A 321 26.14 -6.07 8.45
N PRO A 322 27.07 -5.13 8.16
CA PRO A 322 26.83 -4.10 7.15
C PRO A 322 26.46 -4.72 5.79
N VAL A 323 25.58 -4.02 5.03
CA VAL A 323 25.13 -4.49 3.72
C VAL A 323 25.36 -3.42 2.67
N LYS A 324 25.95 -3.83 1.54
CA LYS A 324 25.98 -3.08 0.28
C LYS A 324 24.82 -3.56 -0.59
N LEU A 325 23.91 -2.67 -0.94
CA LEU A 325 22.81 -2.96 -1.86
C LEU A 325 23.02 -2.14 -3.14
N THR A 326 22.96 -2.81 -4.30
CA THR A 326 23.08 -2.14 -5.61
C THR A 326 21.78 -2.36 -6.39
N TRP A 327 21.17 -1.25 -6.81
CA TRP A 327 20.03 -1.20 -7.73
C TRP A 327 20.52 -0.94 -9.16
N TRP A 328 20.02 -1.75 -10.08
CA TRP A 328 20.29 -1.63 -11.51
C TRP A 328 19.00 -1.27 -12.24
N GLU A 329 18.97 -0.16 -12.94
CA GLU A 329 17.81 0.38 -13.64
C GLU A 329 18.06 0.45 -15.14
N GLY A 330 17.15 -0.12 -15.94
CA GLY A 330 17.35 -0.29 -17.39
C GLY A 330 18.42 -1.31 -17.75
N LEU A 331 18.91 -2.05 -16.77
CA LEU A 331 19.97 -3.05 -16.87
C LEU A 331 19.62 -4.23 -15.96
N ARG A 332 20.24 -5.39 -16.22
CA ARG A 332 20.24 -6.53 -15.30
C ARG A 332 21.45 -6.47 -14.37
N ALA A 333 21.29 -7.04 -13.19
CA ALA A 333 22.43 -7.31 -12.33
C ALA A 333 23.44 -8.25 -13.03
N PRO A 334 24.73 -8.27 -12.59
CA PRO A 334 25.69 -9.24 -13.07
C PRO A 334 25.19 -10.68 -12.88
N TRP A 335 25.57 -11.56 -13.82
CA TRP A 335 25.24 -12.99 -13.74
C TRP A 335 25.79 -13.58 -12.44
N PRO A 336 24.97 -14.22 -11.62
CA PRO A 336 25.45 -14.75 -10.34
C PRO A 336 26.16 -16.09 -10.53
N ASP A 337 27.32 -16.27 -9.90
CA ASP A 337 27.96 -17.59 -9.83
C ASP A 337 27.00 -18.63 -9.22
N GLY A 338 27.01 -19.83 -9.76
CA GLY A 338 26.16 -20.93 -9.33
C GLY A 338 24.76 -20.93 -9.94
N LEU A 339 24.46 -20.00 -10.83
CA LEU A 339 23.29 -20.08 -11.71
C LEU A 339 23.71 -20.85 -12.97
N ASP A 340 23.04 -21.98 -13.21
CA ASP A 340 23.28 -22.80 -14.40
C ASP A 340 22.91 -22.03 -15.68
N THR A 341 23.66 -22.25 -16.76
CA THR A 341 23.51 -21.49 -18.00
C THR A 341 22.21 -21.77 -18.76
N ASP A 342 21.50 -22.82 -18.43
CA ASP A 342 20.16 -23.16 -18.94
C ASP A 342 19.01 -22.47 -18.15
N LEU A 343 19.35 -21.80 -17.04
CA LEU A 343 18.41 -21.02 -16.26
C LEU A 343 18.48 -19.53 -16.63
N GLU A 344 17.36 -18.86 -16.63
CA GLU A 344 17.29 -17.43 -16.89
C GLU A 344 17.16 -16.63 -15.57
N MET A 345 17.83 -15.48 -15.54
CA MET A 345 17.51 -14.47 -14.54
C MET A 345 16.09 -13.92 -14.78
N PRO A 346 15.32 -13.63 -13.71
CA PRO A 346 13.98 -13.08 -13.85
C PRO A 346 13.94 -11.87 -14.80
N ARG A 347 12.99 -11.92 -15.76
CA ARG A 347 12.71 -10.80 -16.67
C ARG A 347 11.92 -9.72 -15.95
N GLU A 348 11.98 -8.49 -16.41
CA GLU A 348 11.35 -7.31 -15.84
C GLU A 348 11.82 -6.93 -14.43
N GLY A 349 12.75 -7.69 -13.86
CA GLY A 349 13.36 -7.37 -12.58
C GLY A 349 13.48 -8.55 -11.63
N GLY A 350 14.38 -8.41 -10.68
CA GLY A 350 14.63 -9.41 -9.65
C GLY A 350 15.61 -8.92 -8.59
N ILE A 351 15.92 -9.81 -7.65
CA ILE A 351 16.82 -9.55 -6.55
C ILE A 351 17.66 -10.78 -6.25
N ILE A 352 18.94 -10.56 -5.93
CA ILE A 352 19.89 -11.59 -5.51
C ILE A 352 20.55 -11.18 -4.20
N PHE A 353 20.49 -12.06 -3.21
CA PHE A 353 21.20 -11.95 -1.95
C PHE A 353 22.45 -12.81 -1.99
N HIS A 354 23.62 -12.23 -1.74
CA HIS A 354 24.89 -12.93 -1.68
C HIS A 354 25.24 -13.22 -0.21
N GLY A 355 25.14 -14.47 0.15
CA GLY A 355 25.46 -14.96 1.48
C GLY A 355 26.80 -15.71 1.53
N SER A 356 27.33 -15.95 2.72
CA SER A 356 28.61 -16.65 2.94
C SER A 356 28.55 -18.16 2.61
N LYS A 357 27.35 -18.74 2.49
CA LYS A 357 27.14 -20.17 2.20
C LYS A 357 26.40 -20.44 0.90
N GLY A 358 25.97 -19.39 0.18
CA GLY A 358 25.19 -19.52 -1.06
C GLY A 358 24.49 -18.21 -1.39
N LYS A 359 23.57 -18.27 -2.37
CA LYS A 359 22.79 -17.09 -2.80
C LYS A 359 21.31 -17.44 -2.82
N ILE A 360 20.45 -16.41 -2.70
CA ILE A 360 19.01 -16.51 -2.99
C ILE A 360 18.70 -15.52 -4.12
N MET A 361 18.06 -16.00 -5.17
CA MET A 361 17.53 -15.20 -6.26
C MET A 361 16.00 -15.25 -6.23
N ALA A 362 15.33 -14.12 -6.47
CA ALA A 362 13.88 -14.03 -6.59
C ALA A 362 13.48 -13.02 -7.67
N ASN A 363 12.21 -13.05 -8.12
CA ASN A 363 11.70 -12.08 -9.06
C ASN A 363 11.48 -10.69 -8.40
N HIS A 364 11.03 -9.72 -9.18
CA HIS A 364 10.86 -8.31 -8.75
C HIS A 364 9.88 -8.07 -7.58
N ILE A 365 9.04 -9.06 -7.22
CA ILE A 365 8.16 -8.99 -6.04
C ILE A 365 8.62 -9.92 -4.92
N GLY A 366 9.86 -10.41 -4.95
CA GLY A 366 10.35 -11.39 -3.99
C GLY A 366 9.76 -12.79 -4.15
N GLY A 367 9.02 -13.03 -5.23
CA GLY A 367 8.37 -14.31 -5.52
C GLY A 367 9.33 -15.34 -6.10
N ARG A 368 8.96 -16.61 -5.99
CA ARG A 368 9.71 -17.76 -6.51
C ARG A 368 11.18 -17.77 -6.07
N PRO A 369 11.47 -17.70 -4.75
CA PRO A 369 12.85 -17.69 -4.28
C PRO A 369 13.55 -19.00 -4.63
N MET A 370 14.77 -18.91 -5.12
CA MET A 370 15.63 -20.01 -5.51
C MET A 370 17.01 -19.88 -4.86
N LEU A 371 17.46 -20.92 -4.19
CA LEU A 371 18.82 -21.00 -3.65
C LEU A 371 19.79 -21.37 -4.77
N LEU A 372 20.98 -20.79 -4.76
CA LEU A 372 22.07 -21.08 -5.68
C LEU A 372 23.31 -21.56 -4.92
N PRO A 373 24.04 -22.57 -5.42
CA PRO A 373 23.75 -23.36 -6.63
C PRO A 373 22.51 -24.25 -6.51
N ALA A 374 22.05 -24.85 -7.61
CA ALA A 374 20.85 -25.69 -7.65
C ALA A 374 20.91 -26.88 -6.67
N SER A 375 22.10 -27.41 -6.38
CA SER A 375 22.29 -28.43 -5.34
C SER A 375 21.84 -27.93 -3.96
N LEU A 376 22.22 -26.71 -3.59
CA LEU A 376 21.77 -26.10 -2.33
C LEU A 376 20.23 -25.99 -2.29
N HIS A 377 19.60 -25.57 -3.39
CA HIS A 377 18.15 -25.46 -3.47
C HIS A 377 17.45 -26.80 -3.25
N ARG A 378 17.97 -27.86 -3.87
CA ARG A 378 17.44 -29.23 -3.75
C ARG A 378 17.61 -29.80 -2.34
N ASP A 379 18.79 -29.60 -1.76
CA ASP A 379 19.20 -30.30 -0.54
C ASP A 379 18.81 -29.52 0.73
N TYR A 380 18.50 -28.23 0.63
CA TYR A 380 18.09 -27.38 1.76
C TYR A 380 16.72 -27.81 2.31
N ARG A 381 16.69 -28.15 3.60
CA ARG A 381 15.44 -28.43 4.32
C ARG A 381 14.75 -27.12 4.69
N ARG A 382 13.58 -26.87 4.13
CA ARG A 382 12.81 -25.65 4.38
C ARG A 382 12.40 -25.55 5.85
N PRO A 383 12.52 -24.37 6.49
CA PRO A 383 12.06 -24.16 7.86
C PRO A 383 10.54 -24.18 7.98
N ALA A 384 10.04 -24.23 9.20
CA ALA A 384 8.63 -24.01 9.47
C ALA A 384 8.21 -22.57 9.07
N LYS A 385 6.98 -22.43 8.59
CA LYS A 385 6.40 -21.13 8.28
C LYS A 385 6.11 -20.37 9.58
N THR A 386 6.78 -19.25 9.79
CA THR A 386 6.65 -18.41 10.99
C THR A 386 5.86 -17.13 10.73
N LEU A 387 5.93 -16.61 9.50
CA LEU A 387 5.14 -15.44 9.10
C LEU A 387 3.69 -15.84 8.79
N PRO A 388 2.69 -15.01 9.18
CA PRO A 388 1.30 -15.23 8.78
C PRO A 388 1.18 -15.29 7.25
N ARG A 389 0.36 -16.21 6.75
CA ARG A 389 0.04 -16.32 5.31
C ARG A 389 -1.24 -15.56 5.01
N ILE A 390 -1.22 -14.79 3.92
CA ILE A 390 -2.37 -14.02 3.47
C ILE A 390 -3.17 -14.89 2.52
N GLU A 391 -4.44 -15.09 2.82
CA GLU A 391 -5.34 -15.90 2.02
C GLU A 391 -5.47 -15.33 0.61
N GLY A 392 -5.25 -16.18 -0.40
CA GLY A 392 -5.25 -15.79 -1.81
C GLY A 392 -4.17 -14.76 -2.18
N GLU A 393 -3.19 -14.52 -1.28
CA GLU A 393 -2.17 -13.47 -1.45
C GLU A 393 -2.79 -12.09 -1.72
N ASN A 394 -4.06 -11.88 -1.35
CA ASN A 394 -4.80 -10.66 -1.62
C ASN A 394 -4.41 -9.55 -0.64
N HIS A 395 -3.60 -8.63 -1.12
CA HIS A 395 -3.02 -7.55 -0.35
C HIS A 395 -4.06 -6.51 0.10
N GLU A 396 -5.06 -6.22 -0.72
CA GLU A 396 -6.16 -5.30 -0.40
C GLU A 396 -7.08 -5.88 0.69
N LEU A 397 -7.36 -7.20 0.65
CA LEU A 397 -8.13 -7.85 1.70
C LEU A 397 -7.34 -7.99 3.01
N ASP A 398 -6.01 -8.08 2.96
CA ASP A 398 -5.17 -8.02 4.16
C ASP A 398 -5.38 -6.67 4.89
N TRP A 399 -5.40 -5.56 4.15
CA TRP A 399 -5.73 -4.25 4.70
C TRP A 399 -7.15 -4.17 5.30
N VAL A 400 -8.15 -4.71 4.61
CA VAL A 400 -9.53 -4.77 5.13
C VAL A 400 -9.58 -5.54 6.45
N ARG A 401 -8.88 -6.68 6.54
CA ARG A 401 -8.78 -7.46 7.78
C ARG A 401 -8.10 -6.67 8.89
N ALA A 402 -7.02 -5.97 8.57
CA ALA A 402 -6.32 -5.09 9.49
C ALA A 402 -7.24 -3.99 10.03
N CYS A 403 -8.01 -3.30 9.16
CA CYS A 403 -9.00 -2.30 9.56
C CYS A 403 -10.04 -2.86 10.52
N LYS A 404 -10.62 -4.03 10.21
CA LYS A 404 -11.62 -4.69 11.06
C LYS A 404 -11.06 -5.17 12.40
N ALA A 405 -9.79 -5.56 12.41
CA ALA A 405 -9.10 -6.04 13.62
C ALA A 405 -8.54 -4.89 14.48
N GLY A 406 -8.47 -3.66 13.95
CA GLY A 406 -7.80 -2.52 14.61
C GLY A 406 -6.31 -2.76 14.84
N LYS A 407 -5.64 -3.50 13.93
CA LYS A 407 -4.22 -3.85 14.01
C LYS A 407 -3.48 -3.36 12.77
N PRO A 408 -2.17 -3.06 12.86
CA PRO A 408 -1.36 -2.70 11.69
C PRO A 408 -1.44 -3.77 10.59
N ALA A 409 -1.49 -3.33 9.34
CA ALA A 409 -1.33 -4.20 8.18
C ALA A 409 0.15 -4.51 7.92
N GLY A 410 0.43 -5.48 7.02
CA GLY A 410 1.80 -5.94 6.78
C GLY A 410 2.75 -4.87 6.24
N SER A 411 2.25 -3.96 5.39
CA SER A 411 3.00 -2.83 4.84
C SER A 411 2.37 -1.51 5.27
N ASP A 412 2.27 -1.31 6.60
CA ASP A 412 1.79 -0.04 7.15
C ASP A 412 2.71 1.14 6.81
N PHE A 413 2.28 2.36 7.10
CA PHE A 413 3.05 3.54 6.70
C PHE A 413 4.36 3.71 7.47
N ASP A 414 4.58 3.10 8.62
CA ASP A 414 5.89 3.09 9.28
C ASP A 414 6.90 2.27 8.47
N TYR A 415 6.51 1.05 8.10
CA TYR A 415 7.33 0.19 7.23
C TYR A 415 7.47 0.79 5.82
N ALA A 416 6.36 1.15 5.19
CA ALA A 416 6.29 1.65 3.82
C ALA A 416 7.02 2.98 3.64
N GLY A 417 6.97 3.86 4.64
CA GLY A 417 7.72 5.12 4.65
C GLY A 417 9.21 4.91 4.57
N ARG A 418 9.73 3.92 5.30
CA ARG A 418 11.17 3.56 5.29
C ARG A 418 11.61 2.99 3.95
N LEU A 419 10.83 2.06 3.39
CA LEU A 419 11.08 1.49 2.06
C LEU A 419 11.04 2.60 0.99
N THR A 420 10.05 3.48 1.04
CA THR A 420 9.90 4.60 0.10
C THR A 420 11.06 5.59 0.23
N GLU A 421 11.50 5.91 1.45
CA GLU A 421 12.68 6.76 1.67
C GLU A 421 13.92 6.20 0.97
N ILE A 422 14.19 4.90 1.07
CA ILE A 422 15.33 4.26 0.39
C ILE A 422 15.22 4.46 -1.13
N CYS A 423 14.05 4.26 -1.72
CA CYS A 423 13.82 4.51 -3.15
C CYS A 423 14.07 5.97 -3.52
N LEU A 424 13.53 6.91 -2.74
CA LEU A 424 13.66 8.34 -3.01
C LEU A 424 15.09 8.87 -2.84
N LEU A 425 15.84 8.36 -1.86
CA LEU A 425 17.27 8.66 -1.70
C LEU A 425 18.06 8.21 -2.92
N GLY A 426 17.72 7.07 -3.54
CA GLY A 426 18.30 6.62 -4.79
C GLY A 426 18.01 7.55 -5.96
N ASN A 427 16.77 8.07 -6.03
CA ASN A 427 16.40 9.08 -7.02
C ASN A 427 17.23 10.37 -6.86
N ILE A 428 17.44 10.80 -5.62
CA ILE A 428 18.28 11.98 -5.34
C ILE A 428 19.72 11.72 -5.79
N ALA A 429 20.27 10.54 -5.50
CA ALA A 429 21.64 10.18 -5.93
C ALA A 429 21.79 10.14 -7.45
N LYS A 430 20.81 9.58 -8.20
CA LYS A 430 20.77 9.63 -9.66
C LYS A 430 20.74 11.05 -10.22
N ARG A 431 19.98 11.93 -9.55
CA ARG A 431 19.77 13.32 -9.99
C ARG A 431 20.96 14.22 -9.72
N THR A 432 21.70 13.95 -8.65
CA THR A 432 22.87 14.75 -8.25
C THR A 432 24.17 14.27 -8.88
N GLY A 433 24.32 12.96 -9.09
CA GLY A 433 25.52 12.33 -9.63
C GLY A 433 26.74 12.37 -8.70
N PHE A 434 26.54 12.73 -7.41
CA PHE A 434 27.61 12.79 -6.41
C PHE A 434 27.39 11.71 -5.33
N PRO A 435 28.47 11.20 -4.70
CA PRO A 435 28.36 10.41 -3.49
C PRO A 435 27.73 11.21 -2.35
N LEU A 436 26.65 10.71 -1.79
CA LEU A 436 25.87 11.38 -0.77
C LEU A 436 26.04 10.67 0.58
N GLN A 437 26.26 11.43 1.64
CA GLN A 437 26.23 10.95 3.03
C GLN A 437 24.92 11.36 3.68
N TRP A 438 24.16 10.37 4.11
CA TRP A 438 22.83 10.56 4.67
C TRP A 438 22.82 10.41 6.19
N ASP A 439 22.38 11.45 6.88
CA ASP A 439 22.00 11.38 8.28
C ASP A 439 20.49 11.07 8.37
N GLY A 440 20.20 9.80 8.56
CA GLY A 440 18.81 9.33 8.65
C GLY A 440 18.06 9.87 9.86
N GLN A 441 18.72 10.21 10.95
CA GLN A 441 18.07 10.81 12.13
C GLN A 441 17.66 12.27 11.85
N MET A 442 18.57 13.02 11.26
CA MET A 442 18.34 14.44 10.95
C MET A 442 17.63 14.66 9.62
N MET A 443 17.39 13.59 8.83
CA MET A 443 16.77 13.64 7.50
C MET A 443 17.48 14.65 6.59
N LYS A 444 18.82 14.55 6.49
CA LYS A 444 19.62 15.47 5.68
C LYS A 444 20.89 14.84 5.12
N PHE A 445 21.32 15.34 3.99
CA PHE A 445 22.66 15.08 3.46
C PHE A 445 23.67 15.98 4.15
N THR A 446 24.78 15.39 4.62
CA THR A 446 25.77 16.09 5.43
C THR A 446 26.97 16.60 4.63
N ASN A 447 27.26 15.98 3.49
CA ASN A 447 28.40 16.33 2.63
C ASN A 447 28.02 17.13 1.37
N THR A 448 26.73 17.20 1.01
CA THR A 448 26.25 17.86 -0.22
C THR A 448 24.96 18.62 0.11
N PRO A 449 25.08 19.85 0.70
CA PRO A 449 23.91 20.63 1.14
C PRO A 449 22.86 20.88 0.05
N GLU A 450 23.30 21.02 -1.20
CA GLU A 450 22.43 21.26 -2.37
C GLU A 450 21.46 20.11 -2.64
N ALA A 451 21.85 18.88 -2.24
CA ALA A 451 20.98 17.70 -2.38
C ALA A 451 19.75 17.79 -1.47
N ASN A 452 19.82 18.55 -0.36
CA ASN A 452 18.72 18.68 0.60
C ASN A 452 17.47 19.36 0.00
N ARG A 453 17.59 20.12 -1.09
CA ARG A 453 16.44 20.68 -1.80
C ARG A 453 15.49 19.63 -2.38
N PHE A 454 15.95 18.38 -2.55
CA PHE A 454 15.14 17.27 -3.05
C PHE A 454 14.52 16.42 -1.93
N VAL A 455 14.88 16.67 -0.68
CA VAL A 455 14.31 15.98 0.48
C VAL A 455 12.86 16.42 0.72
N HIS A 456 12.56 17.68 0.42
CA HIS A 456 11.26 18.33 0.58
C HIS A 456 10.72 18.79 -0.78
N ALA A 457 9.40 18.93 -0.89
CA ALA A 457 8.75 19.58 -2.02
C ALA A 457 8.26 20.98 -1.63
N GLU A 458 8.38 21.92 -2.56
CA GLU A 458 7.68 23.21 -2.50
C GLU A 458 6.35 23.04 -3.22
N TYR A 459 5.25 23.15 -2.47
CA TYR A 459 3.91 23.07 -3.05
C TYR A 459 3.48 24.39 -3.66
N ARG A 460 2.72 24.32 -4.76
CA ARG A 460 2.10 25.52 -5.33
C ARG A 460 1.07 26.10 -4.36
N LYS A 461 0.75 27.37 -4.56
CA LYS A 461 -0.20 28.12 -3.70
C LYS A 461 -1.54 27.37 -3.57
N GLY A 462 -2.03 27.28 -2.34
CA GLY A 462 -3.31 26.60 -2.02
C GLY A 462 -3.19 25.12 -1.69
N TRP A 463 -1.98 24.55 -1.74
CA TRP A 463 -1.70 23.16 -1.36
C TRP A 463 -0.77 23.09 -0.14
N SER A 464 -1.03 22.18 0.75
CA SER A 464 -0.21 21.89 1.95
C SER A 464 -0.40 20.44 2.38
N LEU A 465 0.59 19.90 3.07
CA LEU A 465 0.54 18.59 3.70
C LEU A 465 0.04 18.72 5.13
#